data_e7f530b322b2360e051a3372d1061d79
#
_entry.id   e7f530b322b2360e051a3372d1061d79
#
_cell.length_a   1.000
_cell.length_b   1.000
_cell.length_c   1.000
_cell.angle_alpha   90.00
_cell.angle_beta   90.00
_cell.angle_gamma   90.00
#
_symmetry.space_group_name_H-M   'P 1'
#
loop_
_entity.id
_entity.type
_entity.pdbx_description
1 polymer ?
#
loop_
_entity_poly.entity_id
_entity_poly.type
_entity_poly.pdbx_seq_one_letter_code
_entity_poly.pdbx_strand_id
1 'polypeptide(L)'
;MIAWYNKPADQVWHDGLLIGNGYMGANVFGRIQNERIALNESTFWSGRPHDHNDPDAYKYFDQIKELVFAEKFKQAEILVDEHFYGKPTALQAYTPLGDLLLDFKVTGDSIKDYYRELNMETGIVKICYTDGDVKMTREVFMSYPDHVMVMKVSADKPGCVSVEAKLKSPFLEQTTTNTNRLTINGIWRYLSKTENWLVAKVEGTGLRFQTDIVALPEKGTLLATDSSLIVTDANSVTFILTAATSYVNYTDISGDPGARCEKILADVRGKDFKTLKNTHVNDFSNLMGRVH
;
A
#
# COMPACT_ATOMS: atom_id res chain seq x y z
N MET A 1 16.10 -1.96 18.20
CA MET A 1 16.61 -0.80 17.38
C MET A 1 15.44 0.10 17.00
N ILE A 2 15.62 1.45 17.06
CA ILE A 2 14.56 2.42 16.75
C ILE A 2 15.11 3.43 15.73
N ALA A 3 14.41 3.58 14.59
CA ALA A 3 14.62 4.68 13.66
C ALA A 3 13.65 5.81 14.02
N TRP A 4 14.14 7.03 14.26
CA TRP A 4 13.29 8.14 14.72
C TRP A 4 13.61 9.47 14.07
N TYR A 5 12.63 10.37 14.09
CA TYR A 5 12.70 11.71 13.53
C TYR A 5 11.87 12.68 14.38
N ASN A 6 12.31 13.93 14.46
CA ASN A 6 11.63 15.02 15.16
C ASN A 6 10.84 15.96 14.24
N LYS A 7 10.62 15.55 12.99
CA LYS A 7 9.83 16.27 11.99
C LYS A 7 9.05 15.30 11.11
N PRO A 8 7.89 15.70 10.56
CA PRO A 8 7.19 14.94 9.53
C PRO A 8 8.05 14.66 8.30
N ALA A 9 7.71 13.66 7.51
CA ALA A 9 8.26 13.50 6.18
C ALA A 9 7.67 14.56 5.25
N ASP A 10 8.52 15.28 4.52
CA ASP A 10 8.06 16.36 3.66
C ASP A 10 7.29 15.86 2.43
N GLN A 11 7.97 15.40 1.41
CA GLN A 11 7.32 14.93 0.20
C GLN A 11 8.01 13.73 -0.43
N VAL A 12 9.23 13.46 0.00
CA VAL A 12 10.08 12.49 -0.67
C VAL A 12 9.74 11.09 -0.18
N TRP A 13 9.58 10.17 -1.11
CA TRP A 13 9.30 8.77 -0.83
C TRP A 13 10.25 8.16 0.23
N HIS A 14 11.50 8.62 0.26
CA HIS A 14 12.54 8.12 1.15
C HIS A 14 12.41 8.58 2.60
N ASP A 15 11.60 9.60 2.89
CA ASP A 15 11.49 10.16 4.22
C ASP A 15 10.43 9.45 5.08
N GLY A 16 9.58 8.64 4.48
CA GLY A 16 8.54 7.91 5.18
C GLY A 16 9.09 6.70 5.97
N LEU A 17 8.29 6.18 6.87
CA LEU A 17 8.57 4.97 7.63
C LEU A 17 7.87 3.78 6.97
N LEU A 18 8.65 2.79 6.53
CA LEU A 18 8.16 1.64 5.78
C LEU A 18 7.74 0.51 6.72
N ILE A 19 6.53 0.00 6.52
CA ILE A 19 6.02 -1.21 7.17
C ILE A 19 5.43 -2.16 6.13
N GLY A 20 5.37 -3.44 6.45
CA GLY A 20 4.81 -4.45 5.55
C GLY A 20 4.57 -5.78 6.24
N ASN A 21 3.74 -6.62 5.62
CA ASN A 21 3.40 -7.95 6.10
C ASN A 21 3.58 -9.05 5.04
N GLY A 22 4.33 -8.76 3.97
CA GLY A 22 4.52 -9.69 2.86
C GLY A 22 3.39 -9.69 1.82
N TYR A 23 2.19 -9.24 2.17
CA TYR A 23 1.06 -9.06 1.24
C TYR A 23 0.89 -7.60 0.86
N MET A 24 0.92 -6.72 1.84
CA MET A 24 0.85 -5.29 1.66
C MET A 24 2.08 -4.61 2.22
N GLY A 25 2.40 -3.46 1.67
CA GLY A 25 3.38 -2.52 2.17
C GLY A 25 2.77 -1.13 2.32
N ALA A 26 3.26 -0.37 3.30
CA ALA A 26 2.89 1.02 3.48
C ALA A 26 4.08 1.90 3.77
N ASN A 27 4.02 3.14 3.25
CA ASN A 27 4.94 4.21 3.58
C ASN A 27 4.18 5.28 4.38
N VAL A 28 4.51 5.41 5.66
CA VAL A 28 3.85 6.30 6.62
C VAL A 28 4.65 7.59 6.73
N PHE A 29 4.07 8.73 6.31
CA PHE A 29 4.80 10.01 6.28
C PHE A 29 4.82 10.72 7.64
N GLY A 30 3.85 10.47 8.50
CA GLY A 30 3.77 11.07 9.82
C GLY A 30 3.39 12.55 9.80
N ARG A 31 2.60 12.98 8.82
CA ARG A 31 2.14 14.37 8.72
C ARG A 31 1.09 14.66 9.77
N ILE A 32 1.06 15.89 10.27
CA ILE A 32 0.21 16.27 11.40
C ILE A 32 -1.25 16.36 10.96
N GLN A 33 -1.55 17.22 10.00
CA GLN A 33 -2.91 17.45 9.52
C GLN A 33 -3.25 16.53 8.35
N ASN A 34 -2.55 16.64 7.25
CA ASN A 34 -2.85 15.92 6.00
C ASN A 34 -1.94 14.69 5.89
N GLU A 35 -2.22 13.65 6.68
CA GLU A 35 -1.47 12.40 6.62
C GLU A 35 -1.70 11.68 5.31
N ARG A 36 -0.63 11.13 4.79
CA ARG A 36 -0.64 10.23 3.64
C ARG A 36 0.02 8.91 4.03
N ILE A 37 -0.64 7.82 3.76
CA ILE A 37 -0.06 6.48 3.83
C ILE A 37 -0.13 5.89 2.43
N ALA A 38 1.02 5.80 1.76
CA ALA A 38 1.10 5.22 0.42
C ALA A 38 1.10 3.70 0.54
N LEU A 39 0.26 3.04 -0.26
CA LEU A 39 -0.04 1.63 -0.15
C LEU A 39 0.43 0.86 -1.38
N ASN A 40 0.97 -0.34 -1.15
CA ASN A 40 1.25 -1.33 -2.16
C ASN A 40 0.65 -2.68 -1.77
N GLU A 41 0.32 -3.50 -2.76
CA GLU A 41 -0.07 -4.90 -2.60
C GLU A 41 0.84 -5.75 -3.49
N SER A 42 1.33 -6.87 -2.98
CA SER A 42 2.46 -7.63 -3.56
C SER A 42 2.21 -8.17 -4.97
N THR A 43 0.95 -8.37 -5.33
CA THR A 43 0.56 -8.93 -6.64
C THR A 43 0.05 -7.87 -7.63
N PHE A 44 -0.03 -6.58 -7.22
CA PHE A 44 -0.56 -5.54 -8.10
C PHE A 44 0.51 -5.03 -9.08
N TRP A 45 0.66 -5.78 -10.18
CA TRP A 45 1.58 -5.47 -11.27
C TRP A 45 0.82 -4.99 -12.51
N SER A 46 1.53 -4.32 -13.41
CA SER A 46 0.99 -3.88 -14.69
C SER A 46 0.69 -5.07 -15.62
N GLY A 47 -0.25 -4.87 -16.56
CA GLY A 47 -0.50 -5.84 -17.61
C GLY A 47 -1.41 -7.00 -17.23
N ARG A 48 -1.29 -8.06 -18.00
CA ARG A 48 -2.08 -9.29 -17.90
C ARG A 48 -1.22 -10.49 -18.30
N PRO A 49 -1.64 -11.73 -17.99
CA PRO A 49 -0.97 -12.93 -18.48
C PRO A 49 -0.85 -12.92 -20.01
N HIS A 50 0.34 -13.18 -20.50
CA HIS A 50 0.63 -13.33 -21.91
C HIS A 50 1.86 -14.21 -22.11
N ASP A 51 2.03 -14.78 -23.30
CA ASP A 51 3.24 -15.49 -23.66
C ASP A 51 4.33 -14.48 -24.06
N HIS A 52 5.43 -14.47 -23.31
CA HIS A 52 6.59 -13.62 -23.56
C HIS A 52 7.49 -14.12 -24.68
N ASN A 53 7.35 -15.39 -25.08
CA ASN A 53 8.22 -15.98 -26.09
C ASN A 53 7.94 -15.37 -27.45
N ASP A 54 9.00 -14.99 -28.16
CA ASP A 54 8.91 -14.72 -29.60
C ASP A 54 9.05 -16.03 -30.36
N PRO A 55 7.99 -16.54 -31.02
CA PRO A 55 8.05 -17.81 -31.72
C PRO A 55 9.02 -17.79 -32.92
N ASP A 56 9.45 -16.61 -33.34
CA ASP A 56 10.34 -16.44 -34.47
C ASP A 56 11.82 -16.25 -34.05
N ALA A 57 12.11 -16.09 -32.75
CA ALA A 57 13.46 -15.85 -32.25
C ALA A 57 14.49 -16.91 -32.72
N TYR A 58 14.09 -18.19 -32.74
CA TYR A 58 14.97 -19.28 -33.14
C TYR A 58 15.52 -19.13 -34.57
N LYS A 59 14.83 -18.42 -35.47
CA LYS A 59 15.23 -18.22 -36.87
C LYS A 59 16.51 -17.39 -37.00
N TYR A 60 16.80 -16.58 -35.99
CA TYR A 60 17.96 -15.69 -35.96
C TYR A 60 19.12 -16.25 -35.17
N PHE A 61 18.95 -17.40 -34.50
CA PHE A 61 19.96 -17.97 -33.61
C PHE A 61 21.32 -18.26 -34.34
N ASP A 62 21.25 -18.91 -35.49
CA ASP A 62 22.49 -19.24 -36.23
C ASP A 62 23.19 -17.99 -36.77
N GLN A 63 22.47 -17.00 -37.25
CA GLN A 63 23.03 -15.73 -37.70
C GLN A 63 23.69 -14.95 -36.53
N ILE A 64 23.07 -14.92 -35.36
CA ILE A 64 23.64 -14.31 -34.17
C ILE A 64 24.94 -15.03 -33.79
N LYS A 65 24.90 -16.35 -33.78
CA LYS A 65 26.08 -17.19 -33.49
C LYS A 65 27.24 -16.92 -34.45
N GLU A 66 26.96 -16.86 -35.75
CA GLU A 66 27.99 -16.54 -36.78
C GLU A 66 28.58 -15.14 -36.57
N LEU A 67 27.78 -14.14 -36.23
CA LEU A 67 28.27 -12.80 -35.93
C LEU A 67 29.15 -12.77 -34.70
N VAL A 68 28.79 -13.50 -33.65
CA VAL A 68 29.61 -13.61 -32.43
C VAL A 68 30.97 -14.29 -32.74
N PHE A 69 30.99 -15.38 -33.48
CA PHE A 69 32.25 -16.06 -33.88
C PHE A 69 33.10 -15.23 -34.84
N ALA A 70 32.46 -14.32 -35.60
CA ALA A 70 33.18 -13.38 -36.47
C ALA A 70 33.62 -12.10 -35.72
N GLU A 71 33.45 -12.04 -34.39
CA GLU A 71 33.76 -10.89 -33.52
C GLU A 71 32.99 -9.61 -33.88
N LYS A 72 31.86 -9.75 -34.58
CA LYS A 72 30.97 -8.66 -34.96
C LYS A 72 29.89 -8.40 -33.88
N PHE A 73 30.32 -8.20 -32.65
CA PHE A 73 29.47 -8.14 -31.47
C PHE A 73 28.37 -7.11 -31.58
N LYS A 74 28.65 -5.90 -32.11
CA LYS A 74 27.64 -4.86 -32.25
C LYS A 74 26.52 -5.22 -33.22
N GLN A 75 26.82 -5.99 -34.27
CA GLN A 75 25.80 -6.47 -35.21
C GLN A 75 25.00 -7.61 -34.58
N ALA A 76 25.62 -8.48 -33.80
CA ALA A 76 24.95 -9.52 -33.05
C ALA A 76 24.00 -8.91 -32.02
N GLU A 77 24.42 -7.86 -31.28
CA GLU A 77 23.59 -7.13 -30.30
C GLU A 77 22.31 -6.55 -30.93
N ILE A 78 22.44 -5.86 -32.07
CA ILE A 78 21.29 -5.30 -32.80
C ILE A 78 20.30 -6.41 -33.18
N LEU A 79 20.80 -7.54 -33.66
CA LEU A 79 19.93 -8.65 -34.07
C LEU A 79 19.24 -9.33 -32.88
N VAL A 80 19.92 -9.39 -31.72
CA VAL A 80 19.34 -9.86 -30.45
C VAL A 80 18.24 -8.90 -29.98
N ASP A 81 18.49 -7.59 -30.00
CA ASP A 81 17.55 -6.58 -29.56
C ASP A 81 16.28 -6.57 -30.43
N GLU A 82 16.43 -6.79 -31.74
CA GLU A 82 15.29 -6.77 -32.67
C GLU A 82 14.47 -8.08 -32.67
N HIS A 83 15.10 -9.23 -32.45
CA HIS A 83 14.47 -10.52 -32.77
C HIS A 83 14.60 -11.60 -31.69
N PHE A 84 15.45 -11.44 -30.69
CA PHE A 84 15.74 -12.52 -29.74
C PHE A 84 15.19 -12.31 -28.33
N TYR A 85 14.76 -11.10 -28.01
CA TYR A 85 14.06 -10.83 -26.76
C TYR A 85 12.59 -11.21 -26.83
N GLY A 86 12.01 -11.47 -25.67
CA GLY A 86 10.58 -11.68 -25.53
C GLY A 86 9.75 -10.44 -25.90
N LYS A 87 8.48 -10.63 -26.15
CA LYS A 87 7.52 -9.56 -26.50
C LYS A 87 6.42 -9.44 -25.43
N PRO A 88 6.25 -8.24 -24.84
CA PRO A 88 7.08 -7.03 -24.97
C PRO A 88 8.48 -7.22 -24.38
N THR A 89 9.44 -6.43 -24.86
CA THR A 89 10.86 -6.48 -24.41
C THR A 89 11.03 -5.98 -22.98
N ALA A 90 10.09 -5.22 -22.44
CA ALA A 90 10.12 -4.72 -21.08
C ALA A 90 9.31 -5.61 -20.12
N LEU A 91 9.80 -5.75 -18.90
CA LEU A 91 9.07 -6.43 -17.83
C LEU A 91 7.84 -5.61 -17.39
N GLN A 92 6.86 -6.30 -16.82
CA GLN A 92 5.75 -5.64 -16.16
C GLN A 92 6.23 -4.83 -14.96
N ALA A 93 5.64 -3.66 -14.74
CA ALA A 93 6.00 -2.79 -13.64
C ALA A 93 5.18 -3.11 -12.38
N TYR A 94 5.84 -3.07 -11.23
CA TYR A 94 5.16 -3.03 -9.94
C TYR A 94 4.45 -1.69 -9.79
N THR A 95 3.15 -1.71 -9.50
CA THR A 95 2.33 -0.50 -9.50
C THR A 95 1.86 -0.12 -8.10
N PRO A 96 1.71 1.19 -7.79
CA PRO A 96 1.13 1.61 -6.54
C PRO A 96 -0.33 1.20 -6.47
N LEU A 97 -0.77 0.68 -5.31
CA LEU A 97 -2.18 0.40 -5.06
C LEU A 97 -2.98 1.70 -4.92
N GLY A 98 -2.40 2.66 -4.23
CA GLY A 98 -3.01 3.96 -3.94
C GLY A 98 -2.56 4.54 -2.62
N ASP A 99 -3.34 5.47 -2.09
CA ASP A 99 -3.07 6.19 -0.86
C ASP A 99 -4.27 6.12 0.09
N LEU A 100 -4.01 5.94 1.39
CA LEU A 100 -4.90 6.33 2.46
C LEU A 100 -4.57 7.77 2.84
N LEU A 101 -5.55 8.64 2.70
CA LEU A 101 -5.47 10.06 3.06
C LEU A 101 -6.29 10.29 4.32
N LEU A 102 -5.67 10.92 5.31
CA LEU A 102 -6.32 11.24 6.58
C LEU A 102 -6.18 12.74 6.84
N ASP A 103 -7.30 13.44 6.92
CA ASP A 103 -7.35 14.85 7.24
C ASP A 103 -7.78 15.04 8.70
N PHE A 104 -6.82 15.35 9.55
CA PHE A 104 -7.03 15.55 10.98
C PHE A 104 -7.44 16.99 11.25
N LYS A 105 -8.48 17.16 12.05
CA LYS A 105 -8.80 18.49 12.61
C LYS A 105 -7.74 18.82 13.66
N VAL A 106 -6.91 19.80 13.37
CA VAL A 106 -5.90 20.35 14.30
C VAL A 106 -6.29 21.79 14.65
N THR A 107 -5.99 22.20 15.88
CA THR A 107 -6.28 23.58 16.32
C THR A 107 -5.30 24.59 15.73
N GLY A 108 -4.14 24.13 15.30
CA GLY A 108 -3.23 24.84 14.38
C GLY A 108 -2.26 25.83 15.03
N ASP A 109 -2.55 26.35 16.22
CA ASP A 109 -1.82 27.51 16.73
C ASP A 109 -0.48 27.17 17.43
N SER A 110 -0.25 25.93 17.82
CA SER A 110 1.06 25.52 18.40
C SER A 110 1.25 24.01 18.44
N ILE A 111 1.76 23.45 17.36
CA ILE A 111 2.21 22.05 17.39
C ILE A 111 3.58 21.99 18.07
N LYS A 112 3.71 21.14 19.09
CA LYS A 112 4.93 20.93 19.87
C LYS A 112 5.27 19.46 20.03
N ASP A 113 6.49 19.17 20.43
CA ASP A 113 6.96 17.85 20.83
C ASP A 113 6.72 16.78 19.75
N TYR A 114 6.85 17.17 18.48
CA TYR A 114 6.68 16.22 17.39
C TYR A 114 7.77 15.15 17.42
N TYR A 115 7.34 13.89 17.33
CA TYR A 115 8.20 12.74 17.29
C TYR A 115 7.55 11.62 16.47
N ARG A 116 8.30 11.00 15.60
CA ARG A 116 7.88 9.75 14.91
C ARG A 116 9.01 8.74 14.95
N GLU A 117 8.63 7.46 15.07
CA GLU A 117 9.56 6.35 15.13
C GLU A 117 9.03 5.11 14.42
N LEU A 118 9.96 4.28 13.96
CA LEU A 118 9.73 2.87 13.65
C LEU A 118 10.53 2.04 14.64
N ASN A 119 9.84 1.27 15.45
CA ASN A 119 10.47 0.27 16.32
C ASN A 119 10.67 -1.03 15.50
N MET A 120 11.92 -1.34 15.18
CA MET A 120 12.28 -2.50 14.36
C MET A 120 12.13 -3.84 15.09
N GLU A 121 11.95 -3.85 16.41
CA GLU A 121 11.71 -5.07 17.20
C GLU A 121 10.23 -5.46 17.18
N THR A 122 9.36 -4.46 17.03
CA THR A 122 7.90 -4.67 17.06
C THR A 122 7.22 -4.39 15.72
N GLY A 123 7.90 -3.82 14.74
CA GLY A 123 7.33 -3.44 13.45
C GLY A 123 6.27 -2.36 13.52
N ILE A 124 6.28 -1.52 14.58
CA ILE A 124 5.27 -0.49 14.81
C ILE A 124 5.84 0.89 14.52
N VAL A 125 5.13 1.65 13.70
CA VAL A 125 5.33 3.09 13.55
C VAL A 125 4.51 3.81 14.62
N LYS A 126 5.14 4.73 15.33
CA LYS A 126 4.50 5.59 16.31
C LYS A 126 4.75 7.07 15.96
N ILE A 127 3.70 7.89 16.04
CA ILE A 127 3.76 9.34 15.81
C ILE A 127 3.11 10.00 17.01
N CYS A 128 3.83 10.96 17.62
CA CYS A 128 3.34 11.74 18.75
C CYS A 128 3.54 13.22 18.47
N TYR A 129 2.62 14.04 18.91
CA TYR A 129 2.75 15.50 18.95
C TYR A 129 1.75 16.08 19.94
N THR A 130 1.96 17.32 20.33
CA THR A 130 1.02 18.08 21.16
C THR A 130 0.39 19.18 20.29
N ASP A 131 -0.93 19.21 20.22
CA ASP A 131 -1.73 20.24 19.55
C ASP A 131 -2.44 21.10 20.62
N GLY A 132 -1.95 22.33 20.81
CA GLY A 132 -2.34 23.16 21.93
C GLY A 132 -1.92 22.54 23.27
N ASP A 133 -2.85 21.93 23.98
CA ASP A 133 -2.68 21.23 25.25
C ASP A 133 -3.13 19.74 25.19
N VAL A 134 -3.35 19.22 23.97
CA VAL A 134 -3.80 17.84 23.72
C VAL A 134 -2.63 17.04 23.13
N LYS A 135 -2.25 15.95 23.78
CA LYS A 135 -1.25 15.02 23.26
C LYS A 135 -1.90 14.00 22.36
N MET A 136 -1.53 14.03 21.10
CA MET A 136 -1.98 13.08 20.07
C MET A 136 -0.97 11.94 19.91
N THR A 137 -1.48 10.74 19.73
CA THR A 137 -0.68 9.54 19.46
C THR A 137 -1.31 8.75 18.32
N ARG A 138 -0.48 8.32 17.36
CA ARG A 138 -0.85 7.40 16.30
C ARG A 138 0.08 6.20 16.34
N GLU A 139 -0.48 4.99 16.27
CA GLU A 139 0.28 3.74 16.13
C GLU A 139 -0.19 3.04 14.86
N VAL A 140 0.75 2.66 13.99
CA VAL A 140 0.47 2.00 12.71
C VAL A 140 1.33 0.75 12.60
N PHE A 141 0.73 -0.36 12.22
CA PHE A 141 1.44 -1.62 11.94
C PHE A 141 0.72 -2.44 10.87
N MET A 142 1.44 -3.40 10.29
CA MET A 142 0.88 -4.37 9.36
C MET A 142 0.99 -5.77 9.94
N SER A 143 -0.16 -6.35 10.30
CA SER A 143 -0.25 -7.71 10.84
C SER A 143 -0.19 -8.74 9.72
N TYR A 144 0.81 -9.62 9.74
CA TYR A 144 0.87 -10.78 8.83
C TYR A 144 -0.20 -11.81 9.18
N PRO A 145 -0.39 -12.23 10.45
CA PRO A 145 -1.40 -13.23 10.78
C PRO A 145 -2.84 -12.81 10.50
N ASP A 146 -3.13 -11.50 10.56
CA ASP A 146 -4.47 -10.95 10.35
C ASP A 146 -4.68 -10.40 8.94
N HIS A 147 -3.63 -10.28 8.12
CA HIS A 147 -3.65 -9.74 6.75
C HIS A 147 -4.20 -8.30 6.65
N VAL A 148 -3.98 -7.47 7.68
CA VAL A 148 -4.48 -6.10 7.74
C VAL A 148 -3.40 -5.10 8.12
N MET A 149 -3.56 -3.85 7.68
CA MET A 149 -2.96 -2.70 8.32
C MET A 149 -3.89 -2.22 9.43
N VAL A 150 -3.34 -1.93 10.59
CA VAL A 150 -4.08 -1.36 11.72
C VAL A 150 -3.46 -0.03 12.09
N MET A 151 -4.30 0.99 12.23
CA MET A 151 -3.90 2.30 12.73
C MET A 151 -4.82 2.71 13.86
N LYS A 152 -4.24 3.00 15.03
CA LYS A 152 -4.96 3.64 16.13
C LYS A 152 -4.54 5.09 16.26
N VAL A 153 -5.53 5.97 16.33
CA VAL A 153 -5.37 7.38 16.67
C VAL A 153 -6.02 7.62 18.03
N SER A 154 -5.31 8.26 18.93
CA SER A 154 -5.81 8.56 20.28
C SER A 154 -5.32 9.92 20.76
N ALA A 155 -6.08 10.54 21.68
CA ALA A 155 -5.73 11.74 22.38
C ALA A 155 -5.68 11.46 23.89
N ASP A 156 -4.91 12.23 24.65
CA ASP A 156 -4.88 12.16 26.12
C ASP A 156 -6.09 12.83 26.79
N LYS A 157 -6.88 13.60 26.00
CA LYS A 157 -8.15 14.18 26.41
C LYS A 157 -9.32 13.58 25.65
N PRO A 158 -10.47 13.34 26.30
CA PRO A 158 -11.64 12.78 25.64
C PRO A 158 -12.22 13.72 24.59
N GLY A 159 -12.79 13.17 23.52
CA GLY A 159 -13.46 13.92 22.47
C GLY A 159 -12.55 14.75 21.56
N CYS A 160 -11.24 14.50 21.58
CA CYS A 160 -10.28 15.31 20.82
C CYS A 160 -9.80 14.67 19.51
N VAL A 161 -10.36 13.52 19.10
CA VAL A 161 -10.01 12.90 17.83
C VAL A 161 -11.10 13.16 16.80
N SER A 162 -10.76 13.98 15.80
CA SER A 162 -11.61 14.19 14.61
C SER A 162 -10.77 14.04 13.36
N VAL A 163 -11.23 13.19 12.41
CA VAL A 163 -10.48 12.86 11.20
C VAL A 163 -11.39 12.43 10.07
N GLU A 164 -11.10 12.87 8.86
CA GLU A 164 -11.70 12.37 7.63
C GLU A 164 -10.75 11.40 6.94
N ALA A 165 -11.21 10.19 6.62
CA ALA A 165 -10.45 9.17 5.93
C ALA A 165 -10.97 8.98 4.50
N LYS A 166 -10.05 9.00 3.53
CA LYS A 166 -10.30 8.77 2.10
C LYS A 166 -9.32 7.76 1.53
N LEU A 167 -9.78 6.99 0.57
CA LEU A 167 -8.92 6.15 -0.27
C LEU A 167 -8.82 6.74 -1.67
N LYS A 168 -7.61 6.73 -2.24
CA LYS A 168 -7.35 7.23 -3.60
C LYS A 168 -6.45 6.25 -4.34
N SER A 169 -6.74 6.00 -5.60
CA SER A 169 -5.88 5.20 -6.49
C SER A 169 -5.84 5.82 -7.89
N PRO A 170 -4.71 5.75 -8.61
CA PRO A 170 -4.66 6.13 -10.01
C PRO A 170 -5.50 5.23 -10.92
N PHE A 171 -5.85 4.03 -10.43
CA PHE A 171 -6.63 3.01 -11.16
C PHE A 171 -8.05 2.87 -10.64
N LEU A 172 -8.53 3.85 -9.88
CA LEU A 172 -9.86 3.85 -9.28
C LEU A 172 -10.97 3.79 -10.34
N GLU A 173 -11.94 2.90 -10.15
CA GLU A 173 -13.17 2.83 -10.94
C GLU A 173 -14.41 3.18 -10.11
N GLN A 174 -14.47 2.70 -8.88
CA GLN A 174 -15.64 2.84 -8.02
C GLN A 174 -15.25 3.07 -6.57
N THR A 175 -15.99 3.93 -5.90
CA THR A 175 -15.97 4.12 -4.45
C THR A 175 -17.35 3.78 -3.90
N THR A 176 -17.40 3.03 -2.81
CA THR A 176 -18.64 2.74 -2.07
C THR A 176 -18.40 2.87 -0.58
N THR A 177 -19.42 3.31 0.14
CA THR A 177 -19.38 3.43 1.60
C THR A 177 -20.57 2.71 2.21
N ASN A 178 -20.37 2.19 3.40
CA ASN A 178 -21.42 1.60 4.21
C ASN A 178 -21.09 1.82 5.68
N THR A 179 -22.02 2.27 6.48
CA THR A 179 -21.96 2.55 7.92
C THR A 179 -20.58 2.96 8.46
N ASN A 180 -19.60 2.06 8.44
CA ASN A 180 -18.24 2.28 8.95
C ASN A 180 -17.14 1.78 8.01
N ARG A 181 -17.47 1.44 6.77
CA ARG A 181 -16.55 0.91 5.77
C ARG A 181 -16.55 1.79 4.53
N LEU A 182 -15.37 2.09 4.04
CA LEU A 182 -15.11 2.71 2.74
C LEU A 182 -14.36 1.69 1.89
N THR A 183 -14.88 1.43 0.70
CA THR A 183 -14.33 0.49 -0.27
C THR A 183 -13.98 1.24 -1.54
N ILE A 184 -12.80 0.98 -2.09
CA ILE A 184 -12.47 1.33 -3.48
C ILE A 184 -12.17 0.07 -4.29
N ASN A 185 -12.68 0.07 -5.52
CA ASN A 185 -12.37 -0.95 -6.52
C ASN A 185 -11.71 -0.29 -7.72
N GLY A 186 -10.86 -1.02 -8.40
CA GLY A 186 -10.24 -0.53 -9.61
C GLY A 186 -9.64 -1.66 -10.42
N ILE A 187 -9.18 -1.28 -11.61
CA ILE A 187 -8.55 -2.19 -12.55
C ILE A 187 -7.32 -1.51 -13.15
N TRP A 188 -6.23 -2.27 -13.22
CA TRP A 188 -5.06 -1.76 -13.90
C TRP A 188 -5.37 -1.55 -15.39
N ARG A 189 -5.00 -0.36 -15.88
CA ARG A 189 -5.07 -0.01 -17.31
C ARG A 189 -3.89 0.89 -17.65
N TYR A 190 -3.48 0.82 -18.91
CA TYR A 190 -2.43 1.70 -19.39
C TYR A 190 -2.88 3.16 -19.33
N LEU A 191 -2.18 3.97 -18.56
CA LEU A 191 -2.41 5.40 -18.45
C LEU A 191 -1.51 6.11 -19.49
N SER A 192 -2.08 6.55 -20.60
CA SER A 192 -1.38 7.14 -21.75
C SER A 192 -0.58 8.42 -21.47
N LYS A 193 -0.65 8.96 -20.26
CA LYS A 193 0.03 10.20 -19.84
C LYS A 193 1.21 9.99 -18.90
N THR A 194 1.53 8.77 -18.51
CA THR A 194 2.76 8.52 -17.81
C THR A 194 3.88 8.39 -18.85
N GLU A 195 4.74 9.39 -18.93
CA GLU A 195 5.99 9.37 -19.70
C GLU A 195 6.98 8.29 -19.20
N ASN A 196 6.49 7.31 -18.47
CA ASN A 196 7.28 6.23 -17.95
C ASN A 196 7.42 5.16 -19.02
N TRP A 197 8.39 5.35 -19.88
CA TRP A 197 8.84 4.46 -20.96
C TRP A 197 9.19 3.04 -20.51
N LEU A 198 9.24 2.79 -19.18
CA LEU A 198 9.53 1.47 -18.58
C LEU A 198 8.30 0.56 -18.46
N VAL A 199 7.09 1.08 -18.67
CA VAL A 199 5.88 0.25 -18.58
C VAL A 199 5.58 -0.34 -19.95
N ALA A 200 5.68 -1.66 -20.06
CA ALA A 200 5.28 -2.36 -21.29
C ALA A 200 3.83 -2.01 -21.65
N LYS A 201 3.63 -1.55 -22.88
CA LYS A 201 2.31 -1.26 -23.42
C LYS A 201 1.56 -2.57 -23.68
N VAL A 202 0.86 -3.06 -22.66
CA VAL A 202 0.01 -4.24 -22.78
C VAL A 202 -1.42 -3.76 -23.04
N GLU A 203 -1.98 -4.11 -24.18
CA GLU A 203 -3.36 -3.79 -24.51
C GLU A 203 -4.35 -4.59 -23.66
N GLY A 204 -5.45 -3.94 -23.26
CA GLY A 204 -6.53 -4.56 -22.50
C GLY A 204 -6.51 -4.23 -21.00
N THR A 205 -7.39 -4.90 -20.28
CA THR A 205 -7.54 -4.76 -18.82
C THR A 205 -6.63 -5.75 -18.11
N GLY A 206 -5.96 -5.28 -17.06
CA GLY A 206 -5.09 -6.08 -16.21
C GLY A 206 -5.77 -6.55 -14.92
N LEU A 207 -4.96 -6.64 -13.86
CA LEU A 207 -5.42 -7.02 -12.53
C LEU A 207 -6.49 -6.07 -11.99
N ARG A 208 -7.53 -6.63 -11.39
CA ARG A 208 -8.50 -5.90 -10.56
C ARG A 208 -8.01 -5.88 -9.13
N PHE A 209 -8.38 -4.85 -8.38
CA PHE A 209 -8.12 -4.77 -6.95
C PHE A 209 -9.34 -4.26 -6.19
N GLN A 210 -9.34 -4.55 -4.91
CA GLN A 210 -10.20 -3.91 -3.91
C GLN A 210 -9.34 -3.51 -2.72
N THR A 211 -9.66 -2.35 -2.14
CA THR A 211 -9.11 -1.88 -0.86
C THR A 211 -10.27 -1.45 0.02
N ASP A 212 -10.29 -1.97 1.23
CA ASP A 212 -11.29 -1.65 2.24
C ASP A 212 -10.63 -1.00 3.45
N ILE A 213 -11.27 0.04 3.99
CA ILE A 213 -10.95 0.58 5.30
C ILE A 213 -12.19 0.62 6.17
N VAL A 214 -12.07 0.15 7.40
CA VAL A 214 -13.10 0.18 8.43
C VAL A 214 -12.65 1.13 9.53
N ALA A 215 -13.54 2.03 9.96
CA ALA A 215 -13.31 2.94 11.07
C ALA A 215 -14.13 2.48 12.31
N LEU A 216 -13.46 2.37 13.45
CA LEU A 216 -14.02 1.94 14.73
C LEU A 216 -13.72 3.02 15.78
N PRO A 217 -14.55 4.06 15.89
CA PRO A 217 -14.38 5.10 16.91
C PRO A 217 -14.79 4.61 18.30
N GLU A 218 -14.05 5.06 19.31
CA GLU A 218 -14.41 4.96 20.71
C GLU A 218 -15.06 6.27 21.13
N LYS A 219 -16.37 6.27 21.38
CA LYS A 219 -17.18 7.48 21.53
C LYS A 219 -17.17 8.33 20.26
N GLY A 220 -17.73 9.54 20.34
CA GLY A 220 -17.88 10.43 19.18
C GLY A 220 -18.91 9.93 18.17
N THR A 221 -18.82 10.46 16.96
CA THR A 221 -19.71 10.10 15.84
C THR A 221 -18.94 9.63 14.64
N LEU A 222 -19.55 8.79 13.82
CA LEU A 222 -19.03 8.34 12.54
C LEU A 222 -20.07 8.59 11.45
N LEU A 223 -19.68 9.32 10.42
CA LEU A 223 -20.49 9.58 9.24
C LEU A 223 -19.80 9.00 8.01
N ALA A 224 -20.50 8.15 7.28
CA ALA A 224 -20.08 7.71 5.96
C ALA A 224 -20.71 8.65 4.91
N THR A 225 -19.87 9.26 4.08
CA THR A 225 -20.25 10.04 2.89
C THR A 225 -20.08 9.19 1.64
N ASP A 226 -20.34 9.73 0.46
CA ASP A 226 -20.16 8.99 -0.80
C ASP A 226 -18.70 8.56 -1.06
N SER A 227 -17.70 9.19 -0.43
CA SER A 227 -16.29 8.98 -0.71
C SER A 227 -15.36 9.03 0.52
N SER A 228 -15.91 9.17 1.72
CA SER A 228 -15.11 9.28 2.94
C SER A 228 -15.82 8.74 4.19
N LEU A 229 -15.01 8.46 5.20
CA LEU A 229 -15.46 8.21 6.58
C LEU A 229 -15.02 9.37 7.45
N ILE A 230 -15.97 10.02 8.12
CA ILE A 230 -15.72 11.18 8.98
C ILE A 230 -15.98 10.78 10.42
N VAL A 231 -14.93 10.77 11.23
CA VAL A 231 -14.99 10.59 12.69
C VAL A 231 -14.93 11.97 13.34
N THR A 232 -15.81 12.23 14.29
CA THR A 232 -15.87 13.52 15.00
C THR A 232 -15.98 13.30 16.51
N ASP A 233 -15.18 14.05 17.26
CA ASP A 233 -15.17 14.14 18.72
C ASP A 233 -15.06 12.76 19.42
N ALA A 234 -14.22 11.85 18.85
CA ALA A 234 -13.93 10.55 19.45
C ALA A 234 -12.81 10.65 20.50
N ASN A 235 -12.77 9.70 21.43
CA ASN A 235 -11.64 9.51 22.34
C ASN A 235 -10.46 8.87 21.60
N SER A 236 -10.76 7.91 20.75
CA SER A 236 -9.83 7.27 19.84
C SER A 236 -10.57 6.71 18.65
N VAL A 237 -9.82 6.41 17.56
CA VAL A 237 -10.36 5.64 16.43
C VAL A 237 -9.35 4.60 16.02
N THR A 238 -9.82 3.38 15.77
CA THR A 238 -9.03 2.32 15.14
C THR A 238 -9.47 2.16 13.69
N PHE A 239 -8.54 2.33 12.76
CA PHE A 239 -8.73 2.00 11.35
C PHE A 239 -8.15 0.61 11.08
N ILE A 240 -8.89 -0.23 10.37
CA ILE A 240 -8.46 -1.53 9.87
C ILE A 240 -8.55 -1.49 8.36
N LEU A 241 -7.44 -1.70 7.67
CA LEU A 241 -7.37 -1.66 6.21
C LEU A 241 -6.87 -3.00 5.68
N THR A 242 -7.50 -3.48 4.64
CA THR A 242 -7.06 -4.64 3.84
C THR A 242 -7.16 -4.35 2.37
N ALA A 243 -6.38 -5.06 1.58
CA ALA A 243 -6.46 -5.02 0.13
C ALA A 243 -6.18 -6.40 -0.46
N ALA A 244 -6.73 -6.63 -1.63
CA ALA A 244 -6.49 -7.84 -2.41
C ALA A 244 -6.60 -7.53 -3.89
N THR A 245 -5.99 -8.40 -4.72
CA THR A 245 -6.09 -8.34 -6.17
C THR A 245 -6.78 -9.58 -6.73
N SER A 246 -7.06 -9.55 -8.02
CA SER A 246 -7.59 -10.72 -8.76
C SER A 246 -6.51 -11.73 -9.15
N TYR A 247 -5.26 -11.55 -8.73
CA TYR A 247 -4.17 -12.47 -9.03
C TYR A 247 -4.38 -13.84 -8.39
N VAL A 248 -4.30 -14.89 -9.18
CA VAL A 248 -4.28 -16.28 -8.74
C VAL A 248 -2.90 -16.89 -8.95
N ASN A 249 -2.38 -16.77 -10.17
CA ASN A 249 -1.02 -17.15 -10.54
C ASN A 249 -0.62 -16.42 -11.84
N TYR A 250 0.59 -16.70 -12.36
CA TYR A 250 1.15 -16.00 -13.52
C TYR A 250 0.35 -16.18 -14.83
N THR A 251 -0.54 -17.16 -14.90
CA THR A 251 -1.44 -17.40 -16.06
C THR A 251 -2.90 -17.07 -15.77
N ASP A 252 -3.26 -16.78 -14.52
CA ASP A 252 -4.64 -16.61 -14.08
C ASP A 252 -4.81 -15.37 -13.19
N ILE A 253 -5.64 -14.44 -13.63
CA ILE A 253 -6.03 -13.22 -12.93
C ILE A 253 -7.55 -13.15 -12.67
N SER A 254 -8.23 -14.30 -12.65
CA SER A 254 -9.68 -14.39 -12.51
C SER A 254 -10.21 -14.29 -11.08
N GLY A 255 -9.34 -14.27 -10.08
CA GLY A 255 -9.71 -14.21 -8.66
C GLY A 255 -10.66 -13.08 -8.32
N ASP A 256 -11.34 -13.20 -7.19
CA ASP A 256 -12.28 -12.19 -6.67
C ASP A 256 -11.63 -11.40 -5.52
N PRO A 257 -11.19 -10.15 -5.74
CA PRO A 257 -10.61 -9.33 -4.68
C PRO A 257 -11.63 -8.96 -3.60
N GLY A 258 -12.92 -8.79 -3.95
CA GLY A 258 -13.98 -8.48 -3.00
C GLY A 258 -14.19 -9.61 -2.00
N ALA A 259 -14.34 -10.83 -2.49
CA ALA A 259 -14.49 -12.01 -1.63
C ALA A 259 -13.28 -12.22 -0.69
N ARG A 260 -12.06 -11.94 -1.19
CA ARG A 260 -10.84 -12.01 -0.38
C ARG A 260 -10.84 -10.97 0.74
N CYS A 261 -11.13 -9.71 0.43
CA CYS A 261 -11.22 -8.64 1.42
C CYS A 261 -12.31 -8.92 2.46
N GLU A 262 -13.50 -9.38 2.02
CA GLU A 262 -14.59 -9.72 2.94
C GLU A 262 -14.20 -10.83 3.92
N LYS A 263 -13.52 -11.87 3.44
CA LYS A 263 -13.01 -12.95 4.29
C LYS A 263 -12.03 -12.41 5.34
N ILE A 264 -11.04 -11.59 4.93
CA ILE A 264 -10.07 -11.01 5.85
C ILE A 264 -10.76 -10.15 6.91
N LEU A 265 -11.71 -9.29 6.51
CA LEU A 265 -12.45 -8.45 7.45
C LEU A 265 -13.35 -9.27 8.39
N ALA A 266 -13.91 -10.40 7.92
CA ALA A 266 -14.67 -11.31 8.76
C ALA A 266 -13.78 -11.98 9.82
N ASP A 267 -12.56 -12.39 9.47
CA ASP A 267 -11.58 -13.04 10.36
C ASP A 267 -11.06 -12.11 11.48
N VAL A 268 -11.10 -10.79 11.25
CA VAL A 268 -10.70 -9.78 12.25
C VAL A 268 -11.87 -9.12 12.98
N ARG A 269 -13.10 -9.42 12.57
CA ARG A 269 -14.31 -8.86 13.20
C ARG A 269 -14.36 -9.20 14.69
N GLY A 270 -14.53 -8.17 15.52
CA GLY A 270 -14.60 -8.31 16.98
C GLY A 270 -13.24 -8.37 17.68
N LYS A 271 -12.12 -8.40 16.94
CA LYS A 271 -10.81 -8.22 17.56
C LYS A 271 -10.59 -6.74 17.88
N ASP A 272 -10.24 -6.45 19.13
CA ASP A 272 -9.87 -5.10 19.53
C ASP A 272 -8.43 -4.76 19.11
N PHE A 273 -8.07 -3.48 19.20
CA PHE A 273 -6.72 -3.01 18.86
C PHE A 273 -5.61 -3.74 19.63
N LYS A 274 -5.84 -4.05 20.92
CA LYS A 274 -4.84 -4.70 21.76
C LYS A 274 -4.58 -6.12 21.29
N THR A 275 -5.62 -6.86 20.94
CA THR A 275 -5.53 -8.21 20.39
C THR A 275 -4.75 -8.23 19.08
N LEU A 276 -5.12 -7.35 18.11
CA LEU A 276 -4.43 -7.25 16.83
C LEU A 276 -2.96 -6.86 17.00
N LYS A 277 -2.67 -5.88 17.88
CA LYS A 277 -1.31 -5.47 18.20
C LYS A 277 -0.48 -6.59 18.80
N ASN A 278 -1.02 -7.33 19.75
CA ASN A 278 -0.31 -8.45 20.40
C ASN A 278 -0.02 -9.58 19.39
N THR A 279 -0.98 -9.92 18.55
CA THR A 279 -0.81 -10.92 17.48
C THR A 279 0.32 -10.51 16.54
N HIS A 280 0.30 -9.25 16.08
CA HIS A 280 1.34 -8.69 15.22
C HIS A 280 2.72 -8.71 15.89
N VAL A 281 2.84 -8.18 17.12
CA VAL A 281 4.12 -8.06 17.83
C VAL A 281 4.73 -9.45 18.07
N ASN A 282 3.92 -10.42 18.46
CA ASN A 282 4.41 -11.79 18.70
C ASN A 282 4.96 -12.41 17.42
N ASP A 283 4.25 -12.29 16.30
CA ASP A 283 4.72 -12.80 15.01
C ASP A 283 5.98 -12.07 14.53
N PHE A 284 5.95 -10.74 14.49
CA PHE A 284 7.06 -9.92 14.02
C PHE A 284 8.33 -10.10 14.87
N SER A 285 8.20 -10.07 16.19
CA SER A 285 9.35 -10.24 17.10
C SER A 285 9.97 -11.64 17.02
N ASN A 286 9.18 -12.67 16.74
CA ASN A 286 9.69 -14.01 16.49
C ASN A 286 10.55 -14.11 15.21
N LEU A 287 10.26 -13.30 14.21
CA LEU A 287 11.04 -13.21 12.98
C LEU A 287 12.31 -12.36 13.19
N MET A 288 12.14 -11.14 13.71
CA MET A 288 13.23 -10.17 13.90
C MET A 288 14.21 -10.59 15.01
N GLY A 289 13.75 -11.29 16.04
CA GLY A 289 14.60 -11.82 17.10
C GLY A 289 15.63 -12.88 16.65
N ARG A 290 15.59 -13.32 15.40
CA ARG A 290 16.59 -14.19 14.78
C ARG A 290 17.76 -13.42 14.15
N VAL A 291 17.62 -12.11 14.03
CA VAL A 291 18.65 -11.22 13.47
C VAL A 291 19.49 -10.70 14.64
N HIS A 292 20.75 -11.12 14.72
CA HIS A 292 21.71 -10.73 15.75
C HIS A 292 22.78 -9.80 15.19
#